data_ca34904677e3c68fd6ede580f77e8748
#
_entry.id   ca34904677e3c68fd6ede580f77e8748
#
_cell.length_a   1.000
_cell.length_b   1.000
_cell.length_c   1.000
_cell.angle_alpha   90.00
_cell.angle_beta   90.00
_cell.angle_gamma   90.00
#
_symmetry.space_group_name_H-M   'P 1'
#
loop_
_entity.id
_entity.type
_entity.pdbx_description
1 polymer ?
#
loop_
_entity_poly.entity_id
_entity_poly.type
_entity_poly.pdbx_seq_one_letter_code
_entity_poly.pdbx_strand_id
1 'polypeptide(L)'
;MTVQCREVRELADAFLSDQLLVETTHEIVRHLEICPACREDLAARRALRAKLQSAFAGAADLAPRAEFVEDLSARLRPNVRSTVSRREWLQSWWAVAAGAVAAVGGGLFARGAVHRSRLAALARNAAGDHQNCAVKFNLAERPISLEEAARRYDAAYASLATLEPPVGLSDGPIEILDRHSCVYQGRRFGHIVFRYRGRLVSLLVTSLTESVGTSPEMLPADGSFNIVSFSVGRHLVFVVSDLSERDTLQVARALAEPLSRRLPGA
;
A
#
# COMPACT_ATOMS: atom_id res chain seq x y z
N MET A 1 15.24 14.71 -13.19
CA MET A 1 15.51 16.18 -13.07
C MET A 1 14.61 16.72 -11.98
N THR A 2 15.09 17.61 -11.11
CA THR A 2 14.25 18.20 -10.06
C THR A 2 13.61 19.47 -10.60
N VAL A 3 12.28 19.48 -10.71
CA VAL A 3 11.50 20.66 -11.14
C VAL A 3 11.75 21.82 -10.18
N GLN A 4 12.01 23.04 -10.73
CA GLN A 4 12.26 24.25 -9.96
C GLN A 4 10.95 24.97 -9.61
N CYS A 5 10.97 25.84 -8.59
CA CYS A 5 9.79 26.61 -8.15
C CYS A 5 9.14 27.41 -9.28
N ARG A 6 9.94 27.93 -10.24
CA ARG A 6 9.41 28.66 -11.41
C ARG A 6 8.57 27.75 -12.30
N GLU A 7 9.09 26.56 -12.61
CA GLU A 7 8.39 25.58 -13.45
C GLU A 7 7.11 25.08 -12.79
N VAL A 8 7.13 24.85 -11.47
CA VAL A 8 5.92 24.48 -10.71
C VAL A 8 4.83 25.55 -10.82
N ARG A 9 5.21 26.84 -10.75
CA ARG A 9 4.26 27.97 -10.90
C ARG A 9 3.73 28.09 -12.32
N GLU A 10 4.57 27.89 -13.32
CA GLU A 10 4.18 27.90 -14.75
C GLU A 10 3.20 26.76 -15.09
N LEU A 11 3.40 25.60 -14.49
CA LEU A 11 2.58 24.41 -14.72
C LEU A 11 1.39 24.29 -13.73
N ALA A 12 1.23 25.23 -12.81
CA ALA A 12 0.26 25.16 -11.73
C ALA A 12 -1.18 24.98 -12.22
N ASP A 13 -1.59 25.70 -13.26
CA ASP A 13 -2.96 25.64 -13.78
C ASP A 13 -3.22 24.35 -14.55
N ALA A 14 -2.24 23.84 -15.30
CA ALA A 14 -2.31 22.54 -15.96
C ALA A 14 -2.33 21.39 -14.93
N PHE A 15 -1.55 21.50 -13.85
CA PHE A 15 -1.56 20.57 -12.72
C PHE A 15 -2.94 20.53 -12.02
N LEU A 16 -3.55 21.70 -11.77
CA LEU A 16 -4.85 21.80 -11.13
C LEU A 16 -6.02 21.37 -12.04
N SER A 17 -5.77 21.21 -13.34
CA SER A 17 -6.74 20.78 -14.34
C SER A 17 -6.54 19.37 -14.85
N ASP A 18 -5.62 18.60 -14.22
CA ASP A 18 -5.24 17.23 -14.60
C ASP A 18 -4.80 17.09 -16.07
N GLN A 19 -4.14 18.14 -16.60
CA GLN A 19 -3.71 18.21 -18.01
C GLN A 19 -2.24 17.86 -18.23
N LEU A 20 -1.53 17.47 -17.18
CA LEU A 20 -0.12 17.11 -17.25
C LEU A 20 0.07 15.62 -17.49
N LEU A 21 1.19 15.27 -18.09
CA LEU A 21 1.66 13.89 -18.17
C LEU A 21 1.99 13.36 -16.78
N VAL A 22 1.88 12.05 -16.60
CA VAL A 22 2.08 11.36 -15.31
C VAL A 22 3.46 11.66 -14.71
N GLU A 23 4.50 11.66 -15.55
CA GLU A 23 5.88 11.92 -15.14
C GLU A 23 6.04 13.34 -14.56
N THR A 24 5.51 14.34 -15.26
CA THR A 24 5.55 15.75 -14.84
C THR A 24 4.73 15.97 -13.57
N THR A 25 3.59 15.31 -13.45
CA THR A 25 2.76 15.32 -12.23
C THR A 25 3.55 14.80 -11.03
N HIS A 26 4.26 13.68 -11.18
CA HIS A 26 5.09 13.10 -10.11
C HIS A 26 6.25 14.03 -9.71
N GLU A 27 6.87 14.70 -10.66
CA GLU A 27 7.94 15.67 -10.36
C GLU A 27 7.42 16.87 -9.56
N ILE A 28 6.25 17.39 -9.92
CA ILE A 28 5.59 18.48 -9.17
C ILE A 28 5.22 18.02 -7.76
N VAL A 29 4.60 16.84 -7.60
CA VAL A 29 4.23 16.29 -6.29
C VAL A 29 5.46 16.17 -5.40
N ARG A 30 6.56 15.64 -5.91
CA ARG A 30 7.83 15.53 -5.17
C ARG A 30 8.39 16.90 -4.76
N HIS A 31 8.30 17.90 -5.64
CA HIS A 31 8.69 19.28 -5.29
C HIS A 31 7.81 19.85 -4.16
N LEU A 32 6.50 19.58 -4.20
CA LEU A 32 5.58 20.06 -3.17
C LEU A 32 5.83 19.42 -1.80
N GLU A 33 6.42 18.22 -1.72
CA GLU A 33 6.79 17.59 -0.45
C GLU A 33 7.84 18.42 0.31
N ILE A 34 8.76 19.08 -0.42
CA ILE A 34 9.89 19.79 0.15
C ILE A 34 9.77 21.32 0.13
N CYS A 35 8.86 21.88 -0.69
CA CYS A 35 8.74 23.33 -0.85
C CYS A 35 7.42 23.88 -0.27
N PRO A 36 7.42 24.51 0.93
CA PRO A 36 6.20 25.09 1.52
C PRO A 36 5.62 26.24 0.70
N ALA A 37 6.45 27.09 0.10
CA ALA A 37 6.00 28.22 -0.69
C ALA A 37 5.19 27.82 -1.93
N CYS A 38 5.59 26.72 -2.61
CA CYS A 38 4.81 26.19 -3.74
C CYS A 38 3.51 25.50 -3.29
N ARG A 39 3.51 24.88 -2.11
CA ARG A 39 2.25 24.33 -1.53
C ARG A 39 1.24 25.43 -1.24
N GLU A 40 1.69 26.54 -0.64
CA GLU A 40 0.84 27.71 -0.32
C GLU A 40 0.28 28.36 -1.58
N ASP A 41 1.12 28.58 -2.61
CA ASP A 41 0.68 29.13 -3.90
C ASP A 41 -0.39 28.25 -4.56
N LEU A 42 -0.17 26.95 -4.63
CA LEU A 42 -1.17 26.01 -5.17
C LEU A 42 -2.45 25.95 -4.34
N ALA A 43 -2.37 26.02 -3.02
CA ALA A 43 -3.54 26.07 -2.15
C ALA A 43 -4.34 27.35 -2.38
N ALA A 44 -3.68 28.51 -2.53
CA ALA A 44 -4.33 29.77 -2.85
C ALA A 44 -5.04 29.73 -4.22
N ARG A 45 -4.41 29.16 -5.24
CA ARG A 45 -5.02 28.98 -6.58
C ARG A 45 -6.23 28.05 -6.55
N ARG A 46 -6.16 26.93 -5.79
CA ARG A 46 -7.33 26.05 -5.58
C ARG A 46 -8.49 26.78 -4.92
N ALA A 47 -8.21 27.54 -3.87
CA ALA A 47 -9.20 28.32 -3.16
C ALA A 47 -9.85 29.39 -4.04
N LEU A 48 -9.06 30.09 -4.87
CA LEU A 48 -9.56 31.07 -5.83
C LEU A 48 -10.45 30.39 -6.88
N ARG A 49 -10.01 29.27 -7.45
CA ARG A 49 -10.79 28.50 -8.43
C ARG A 49 -12.13 28.03 -7.87
N ALA A 50 -12.14 27.53 -6.64
CA ALA A 50 -13.37 27.11 -5.95
C ALA A 50 -14.32 28.28 -5.72
N LYS A 51 -13.81 29.45 -5.34
CA LYS A 51 -14.63 30.68 -5.19
C LYS A 51 -15.22 31.14 -6.51
N LEU A 52 -14.43 31.13 -7.59
CA LEU A 52 -14.91 31.47 -8.93
C LEU A 52 -15.99 30.49 -9.39
N GLN A 53 -15.74 29.18 -9.27
CA GLN A 53 -16.76 28.18 -9.62
C GLN A 53 -18.06 28.36 -8.83
N SER A 54 -17.97 28.64 -7.52
CA SER A 54 -19.15 28.91 -6.69
C SER A 54 -19.85 30.19 -7.09
N ALA A 55 -19.14 31.25 -7.45
CA ALA A 55 -19.73 32.52 -7.89
C ALA A 55 -20.50 32.40 -9.20
N PHE A 56 -20.04 31.51 -10.09
CA PHE A 56 -20.68 31.30 -11.41
C PHE A 56 -21.67 30.12 -11.44
N ALA A 57 -21.68 29.25 -10.44
CA ALA A 57 -22.56 28.07 -10.40
C ALA A 57 -24.08 28.39 -10.46
N GLY A 58 -24.46 29.61 -10.08
CA GLY A 58 -25.85 30.06 -10.11
C GLY A 58 -26.18 31.16 -11.15
N ALA A 59 -25.21 31.52 -12.00
CA ALA A 59 -25.38 32.58 -12.99
C ALA A 59 -26.20 32.08 -14.18
N ALA A 60 -27.48 32.40 -14.20
CA ALA A 60 -28.39 31.99 -15.28
C ALA A 60 -27.95 32.50 -16.66
N ASP A 61 -27.27 33.64 -16.70
CA ASP A 61 -26.79 34.29 -17.93
C ASP A 61 -25.61 33.51 -18.56
N LEU A 62 -24.95 32.61 -17.81
CA LEU A 62 -23.85 31.76 -18.25
C LEU A 62 -24.31 30.33 -18.56
N ALA A 63 -25.57 30.00 -18.30
CA ALA A 63 -26.10 28.71 -18.67
C ALA A 63 -26.14 28.58 -20.20
N PRO A 64 -25.69 27.45 -20.77
CA PRO A 64 -25.77 27.21 -22.21
C PRO A 64 -27.23 27.31 -22.65
N ARG A 65 -27.53 27.99 -23.77
CA ARG A 65 -28.86 28.05 -24.33
C ARG A 65 -29.38 26.65 -24.63
N ALA A 66 -30.65 26.38 -24.31
CA ALA A 66 -31.26 25.06 -24.50
C ALA A 66 -31.10 24.54 -25.94
N GLU A 67 -31.26 25.40 -26.94
CA GLU A 67 -31.08 25.11 -28.36
C GLU A 67 -29.64 24.61 -28.68
N PHE A 68 -28.62 25.22 -28.06
CA PHE A 68 -27.24 24.79 -28.22
C PHE A 68 -26.98 23.39 -27.60
N VAL A 69 -27.56 23.13 -26.45
CA VAL A 69 -27.44 21.82 -25.77
C VAL A 69 -28.15 20.73 -26.58
N GLU A 70 -29.33 21.05 -27.15
CA GLU A 70 -30.07 20.12 -28.02
C GLU A 70 -29.32 19.82 -29.31
N ASP A 71 -28.79 20.85 -30.03
CA ASP A 71 -28.00 20.68 -31.25
C ASP A 71 -26.71 19.87 -31.00
N LEU A 72 -25.99 20.19 -29.93
CA LEU A 72 -24.81 19.46 -29.52
C LEU A 72 -25.13 17.99 -29.18
N SER A 73 -26.23 17.78 -28.42
CA SER A 73 -26.68 16.44 -28.08
C SER A 73 -27.10 15.63 -29.31
N ALA A 74 -27.74 16.28 -30.27
CA ALA A 74 -28.12 15.65 -31.54
C ALA A 74 -26.89 15.25 -32.39
N ARG A 75 -25.84 16.09 -32.42
CA ARG A 75 -24.57 15.81 -33.12
C ARG A 75 -23.75 14.73 -32.43
N LEU A 76 -23.79 14.65 -31.09
CA LEU A 76 -23.08 13.66 -30.28
C LEU A 76 -23.81 12.32 -30.18
N ARG A 77 -25.13 12.30 -30.48
CA ARG A 77 -25.86 11.02 -30.58
C ARG A 77 -25.36 10.29 -31.83
N PRO A 78 -24.71 9.12 -31.73
CA PRO A 78 -24.37 8.33 -32.89
C PRO A 78 -25.65 8.04 -33.66
N ASN A 79 -25.61 8.24 -34.98
CA ASN A 79 -26.77 8.03 -35.85
C ASN A 79 -27.10 6.52 -35.91
N VAL A 80 -27.73 5.99 -34.88
CA VAL A 80 -28.15 4.58 -34.76
C VAL A 80 -29.48 4.41 -35.51
N ARG A 81 -29.49 4.74 -36.81
CA ARG A 81 -30.49 4.22 -37.74
C ARG A 81 -29.86 3.11 -38.57
N SER A 82 -29.37 2.10 -37.92
CA SER A 82 -29.17 0.79 -38.56
C SER A 82 -30.26 -0.14 -38.08
N THR A 83 -31.02 -0.67 -38.98
CA THR A 83 -31.86 -1.86 -38.72
C THR A 83 -30.91 -3.00 -38.37
N VAL A 84 -30.58 -3.07 -37.08
CA VAL A 84 -29.68 -4.13 -36.58
C VAL A 84 -30.37 -5.45 -36.86
N SER A 85 -29.82 -6.25 -37.76
CA SER A 85 -30.32 -7.59 -38.03
C SER A 85 -30.23 -8.42 -36.74
N ARG A 86 -31.11 -9.40 -36.55
CA ARG A 86 -31.11 -10.26 -35.36
C ARG A 86 -29.76 -10.93 -35.10
N ARG A 87 -28.97 -11.10 -36.14
CA ARG A 87 -27.61 -11.66 -36.09
C ARG A 87 -26.59 -10.60 -35.59
N GLU A 88 -26.71 -9.36 -36.02
CA GLU A 88 -25.86 -8.22 -35.54
C GLU A 88 -26.18 -7.86 -34.11
N TRP A 89 -27.47 -7.95 -33.69
CA TRP A 89 -27.90 -7.77 -32.31
C TRP A 89 -27.26 -8.83 -31.40
N LEU A 90 -27.26 -10.10 -31.77
CA LEU A 90 -26.60 -11.18 -31.03
C LEU A 90 -25.07 -10.93 -30.96
N GLN A 91 -24.44 -10.52 -32.06
CA GLN A 91 -23.00 -10.21 -32.09
C GLN A 91 -22.64 -9.02 -31.19
N SER A 92 -23.51 -7.99 -31.14
CA SER A 92 -23.27 -6.85 -30.25
C SER A 92 -23.37 -7.22 -28.76
N TRP A 93 -24.28 -8.16 -28.42
CA TRP A 93 -24.36 -8.68 -27.03
C TRP A 93 -23.11 -9.48 -26.63
N TRP A 94 -22.53 -10.23 -27.55
CA TRP A 94 -21.24 -10.89 -27.30
C TRP A 94 -20.09 -9.91 -27.11
N ALA A 95 -20.08 -8.80 -27.86
CA ALA A 95 -19.08 -7.75 -27.69
C ALA A 95 -19.23 -7.02 -26.34
N VAL A 96 -20.47 -6.74 -25.90
CA VAL A 96 -20.75 -6.13 -24.58
C VAL A 96 -20.39 -7.11 -23.46
N ALA A 97 -20.73 -8.40 -23.60
CA ALA A 97 -20.37 -9.40 -22.62
C ALA A 97 -18.86 -9.59 -22.52
N ALA A 98 -18.16 -9.64 -23.66
CA ALA A 98 -16.70 -9.71 -23.71
C ALA A 98 -16.04 -8.46 -23.11
N GLY A 99 -16.57 -7.27 -23.39
CA GLY A 99 -16.13 -6.00 -22.79
C GLY A 99 -16.33 -5.95 -21.28
N ALA A 100 -17.48 -6.42 -20.79
CA ALA A 100 -17.75 -6.50 -19.35
C ALA A 100 -16.81 -7.50 -18.65
N VAL A 101 -16.57 -8.67 -19.24
CA VAL A 101 -15.62 -9.67 -18.72
C VAL A 101 -14.20 -9.10 -18.71
N ALA A 102 -13.79 -8.40 -19.78
CA ALA A 102 -12.47 -7.75 -19.84
C ALA A 102 -12.32 -6.61 -18.81
N ALA A 103 -13.38 -5.82 -18.61
CA ALA A 103 -13.35 -4.72 -17.62
C ALA A 103 -13.30 -5.28 -16.18
N VAL A 104 -14.11 -6.29 -15.87
CA VAL A 104 -14.09 -6.93 -14.54
C VAL A 104 -12.78 -7.70 -14.34
N GLY A 105 -12.34 -8.50 -15.31
CA GLY A 105 -11.08 -9.23 -15.25
C GLY A 105 -9.87 -8.31 -15.17
N GLY A 106 -9.82 -7.25 -15.98
CA GLY A 106 -8.78 -6.23 -15.95
C GLY A 106 -8.75 -5.47 -14.62
N GLY A 107 -9.92 -5.10 -14.08
CA GLY A 107 -10.04 -4.44 -12.78
C GLY A 107 -9.55 -5.33 -11.63
N LEU A 108 -9.94 -6.60 -11.62
CA LEU A 108 -9.48 -7.57 -10.61
C LEU A 108 -7.98 -7.81 -10.73
N PHE A 109 -7.46 -7.95 -11.95
CA PHE A 109 -6.02 -8.11 -12.20
C PHE A 109 -5.22 -6.89 -11.73
N ALA A 110 -5.65 -5.67 -12.08
CA ALA A 110 -5.02 -4.43 -11.65
C ALA A 110 -5.03 -4.28 -10.12
N ARG A 111 -6.17 -4.59 -9.49
CA ARG A 111 -6.29 -4.58 -8.02
C ARG A 111 -5.34 -5.60 -7.37
N GLY A 112 -5.24 -6.80 -7.92
CA GLY A 112 -4.30 -7.82 -7.47
C GLY A 112 -2.84 -7.42 -7.67
N ALA A 113 -2.50 -6.72 -8.77
CA ALA A 113 -1.15 -6.22 -9.02
C ALA A 113 -0.76 -5.11 -8.02
N VAL A 114 -1.64 -4.15 -7.76
CA VAL A 114 -1.43 -3.09 -6.75
C VAL A 114 -1.27 -3.70 -5.36
N HIS A 115 -2.13 -4.66 -4.99
CA HIS A 115 -2.04 -5.36 -3.71
C HIS A 115 -0.68 -6.07 -3.54
N ARG A 116 -0.25 -6.85 -4.55
CA ARG A 116 1.07 -7.51 -4.52
C ARG A 116 2.23 -6.52 -4.41
N SER A 117 2.17 -5.39 -5.11
CA SER A 117 3.21 -4.37 -5.05
C SER A 117 3.32 -3.72 -3.67
N ARG A 118 2.19 -3.47 -2.99
CA ARG A 118 2.16 -2.94 -1.62
C ARG A 118 2.70 -3.94 -0.61
N LEU A 119 2.27 -5.21 -0.70
CA LEU A 119 2.79 -6.27 0.16
C LEU A 119 4.30 -6.45 -0.02
N ALA A 120 4.80 -6.43 -1.26
CA ALA A 120 6.23 -6.49 -1.55
C ALA A 120 7.00 -5.28 -0.97
N ALA A 121 6.41 -4.08 -0.97
CA ALA A 121 7.01 -2.91 -0.33
C ALA A 121 7.10 -3.08 1.20
N LEU A 122 6.04 -3.60 1.82
CA LEU A 122 6.05 -3.90 3.27
C LEU A 122 7.06 -5.00 3.62
N ALA A 123 7.19 -6.02 2.78
CA ALA A 123 8.20 -7.07 2.95
C ALA A 123 9.63 -6.51 2.88
N ARG A 124 9.91 -5.60 1.93
CA ARG A 124 11.21 -4.91 1.87
C ARG A 124 11.48 -4.07 3.11
N ASN A 125 10.45 -3.40 3.66
CA ASN A 125 10.61 -2.67 4.91
C ASN A 125 10.91 -3.62 6.08
N ALA A 126 10.28 -4.79 6.13
CA ALA A 126 10.56 -5.80 7.14
C ALA A 126 11.99 -6.37 7.01
N ALA A 127 12.45 -6.65 5.78
CA ALA A 127 13.83 -7.07 5.54
C ALA A 127 14.84 -5.98 5.88
N GLY A 128 14.55 -4.73 5.53
CA GLY A 128 15.37 -3.58 5.89
C GLY A 128 15.46 -3.35 7.39
N ASP A 129 14.36 -3.52 8.11
CA ASP A 129 14.35 -3.45 9.57
C ASP A 129 15.18 -4.59 10.20
N HIS A 130 14.99 -5.84 9.73
CA HIS A 130 15.83 -6.97 10.15
C HIS A 130 17.31 -6.67 9.94
N GLN A 131 17.70 -6.19 8.77
CA GLN A 131 19.09 -5.88 8.47
C GLN A 131 19.66 -4.77 9.35
N ASN A 132 18.91 -3.69 9.55
CA ASN A 132 19.40 -2.55 10.31
C ASN A 132 19.33 -2.78 11.82
N CYS A 133 18.27 -3.42 12.30
CA CYS A 133 18.04 -3.64 13.72
C CYS A 133 18.77 -4.90 14.24
N ALA A 134 18.49 -6.06 13.64
CA ALA A 134 18.99 -7.32 14.17
C ALA A 134 20.43 -7.65 13.72
N VAL A 135 20.83 -7.24 12.50
CA VAL A 135 22.14 -7.62 11.93
C VAL A 135 23.19 -6.54 12.15
N LYS A 136 22.90 -5.28 11.81
CA LYS A 136 23.87 -4.17 11.82
C LYS A 136 23.84 -3.29 13.05
N PHE A 137 22.76 -3.31 13.84
CA PHE A 137 22.52 -2.40 14.96
C PHE A 137 22.62 -0.91 14.58
N ASN A 138 22.21 -0.58 13.35
CA ASN A 138 22.24 0.77 12.79
C ASN A 138 20.83 1.33 12.66
N LEU A 139 20.27 1.81 13.76
CA LEU A 139 18.90 2.28 13.86
C LEU A 139 18.82 3.80 13.68
N ALA A 140 17.89 4.25 12.86
CA ALA A 140 17.62 5.68 12.68
C ALA A 140 16.95 6.32 13.92
N GLU A 141 16.14 5.53 14.63
CA GLU A 141 15.48 5.92 15.88
C GLU A 141 15.81 4.91 16.98
N ARG A 142 15.86 5.39 18.22
CA ARG A 142 16.05 4.50 19.37
C ARG A 142 14.83 3.59 19.53
N PRO A 143 15.01 2.26 19.63
CA PRO A 143 13.92 1.34 19.90
C PRO A 143 13.26 1.66 21.25
N ILE A 144 11.97 1.41 21.34
CA ILE A 144 11.20 1.47 22.59
C ILE A 144 10.75 0.06 23.00
N SER A 145 10.42 -0.11 24.26
CA SER A 145 9.91 -1.42 24.71
C SER A 145 8.56 -1.74 24.07
N LEU A 146 8.21 -3.03 23.98
CA LEU A 146 6.91 -3.45 23.44
C LEU A 146 5.75 -2.95 24.31
N GLU A 147 5.94 -2.83 25.63
CA GLU A 147 4.95 -2.28 26.56
C GLU A 147 4.72 -0.78 26.32
N GLU A 148 5.78 -0.03 26.06
CA GLU A 148 5.66 1.39 25.72
C GLU A 148 4.99 1.56 24.36
N ALA A 149 5.35 0.74 23.37
CA ALA A 149 4.74 0.73 22.07
C ALA A 149 3.24 0.34 22.13
N ALA A 150 2.89 -0.60 23.04
CA ALA A 150 1.50 -0.99 23.27
C ALA A 150 0.65 0.17 23.80
N ARG A 151 1.19 0.96 24.71
CA ARG A 151 0.48 2.12 25.28
C ARG A 151 0.31 3.26 24.26
N ARG A 152 1.26 3.43 23.33
CA ARG A 152 1.29 4.59 22.42
C ARG A 152 0.67 4.33 21.06
N TYR A 153 0.72 3.10 20.56
CA TYR A 153 0.44 2.81 19.16
C TYR A 153 -0.56 1.68 18.94
N ASP A 154 -0.27 0.47 19.47
CA ASP A 154 -1.12 -0.70 19.24
C ASP A 154 -1.02 -1.68 20.43
N ALA A 155 -2.14 -1.93 21.11
CA ALA A 155 -2.22 -2.81 22.26
C ALA A 155 -1.70 -4.25 22.01
N ALA A 156 -1.72 -4.69 20.75
CA ALA A 156 -1.19 -5.99 20.35
C ALA A 156 0.31 -6.18 20.69
N TYR A 157 1.08 -5.10 20.76
CA TYR A 157 2.50 -5.20 21.10
C TYR A 157 2.74 -5.70 22.52
N ALA A 158 1.80 -5.51 23.46
CA ALA A 158 1.89 -6.08 24.80
C ALA A 158 1.89 -7.62 24.77
N SER A 159 1.10 -8.21 23.86
CA SER A 159 1.05 -9.66 23.68
C SER A 159 2.36 -10.23 23.12
N LEU A 160 3.09 -9.45 22.33
CA LEU A 160 4.42 -9.85 21.82
C LEU A 160 5.49 -9.83 22.92
N ALA A 161 5.37 -8.94 23.91
CA ALA A 161 6.32 -8.86 25.02
C ALA A 161 6.39 -10.18 25.83
N THR A 162 5.27 -10.90 25.90
CA THR A 162 5.16 -12.17 26.63
C THR A 162 5.14 -13.41 25.72
N LEU A 163 5.41 -13.24 24.42
CA LEU A 163 5.44 -14.38 23.50
C LEU A 163 6.59 -15.32 23.86
N GLU A 164 6.27 -16.57 24.07
CA GLU A 164 7.26 -17.62 24.32
C GLU A 164 7.84 -18.15 23.00
N PRO A 165 9.07 -18.68 23.02
CA PRO A 165 9.63 -19.33 21.85
C PRO A 165 8.71 -20.46 21.36
N PRO A 166 8.52 -20.62 20.03
CA PRO A 166 7.73 -21.73 19.52
C PRO A 166 8.41 -23.06 19.84
N VAL A 167 7.60 -24.06 20.17
CA VAL A 167 8.05 -25.44 20.41
C VAL A 167 7.85 -26.29 19.17
N GLY A 168 8.52 -27.44 19.11
CA GLY A 168 8.32 -28.43 18.03
C GLY A 168 9.14 -28.19 16.77
N LEU A 169 10.15 -27.34 16.82
CA LEU A 169 11.15 -27.24 15.75
C LEU A 169 12.12 -28.42 15.86
N SER A 170 12.31 -29.14 14.75
CA SER A 170 13.03 -30.43 14.74
C SER A 170 14.51 -30.33 15.06
N ASP A 171 15.13 -29.17 14.88
CA ASP A 171 16.59 -29.03 14.88
C ASP A 171 17.11 -28.15 16.01
N GLY A 172 16.47 -28.19 17.14
CA GLY A 172 16.93 -27.52 18.35
C GLY A 172 16.02 -26.36 18.79
N PRO A 173 16.31 -25.82 19.98
CA PRO A 173 15.52 -24.73 20.53
C PRO A 173 15.72 -23.43 19.76
N ILE A 174 14.71 -22.63 19.70
CA ILE A 174 14.78 -21.23 19.28
C ILE A 174 14.96 -20.35 20.52
N GLU A 175 15.94 -19.49 20.51
CA GLU A 175 16.27 -18.60 21.62
C GLU A 175 15.79 -17.18 21.30
N ILE A 176 15.11 -16.52 22.22
CA ILE A 176 14.77 -15.10 22.09
C ILE A 176 15.96 -14.26 22.56
N LEU A 177 16.45 -13.40 21.66
CA LEU A 177 17.59 -12.51 21.94
C LEU A 177 17.12 -11.13 22.38
N ASP A 178 16.08 -10.61 21.74
CA ASP A 178 15.58 -9.27 22.04
C ASP A 178 14.10 -9.10 21.69
N ARG A 179 13.44 -8.15 22.36
CA ARG A 179 12.04 -7.75 22.14
C ARG A 179 11.91 -6.24 22.26
N HIS A 180 11.54 -5.59 21.18
CA HIS A 180 11.38 -4.14 21.17
C HIS A 180 10.42 -3.72 20.04
N SER A 181 10.12 -2.43 19.97
CA SER A 181 9.46 -1.81 18.82
C SER A 181 10.40 -0.83 18.16
N CYS A 182 10.55 -0.94 16.86
CA CYS A 182 11.39 -0.10 16.02
C CYS A 182 10.59 0.52 14.87
N VAL A 183 11.19 1.51 14.21
CA VAL A 183 10.65 2.17 13.03
C VAL A 183 11.62 2.05 11.88
N TYR A 184 11.13 1.56 10.76
CA TYR A 184 11.88 1.54 9.51
C TYR A 184 11.05 2.17 8.40
N GLN A 185 11.62 3.16 7.72
CA GLN A 185 10.96 3.96 6.66
C GLN A 185 9.54 4.44 7.03
N GLY A 186 9.40 4.97 8.24
CA GLY A 186 8.15 5.50 8.76
C GLY A 186 7.11 4.44 9.20
N ARG A 187 7.43 3.15 9.10
CA ARG A 187 6.57 2.07 9.58
C ARG A 187 7.08 1.49 10.88
N ARG A 188 6.18 1.40 11.86
CA ARG A 188 6.48 0.80 13.16
C ARG A 188 6.21 -0.70 13.12
N PHE A 189 7.15 -1.44 13.72
CA PHE A 189 7.04 -2.88 13.92
C PHE A 189 7.16 -3.22 15.41
N GLY A 190 6.36 -4.19 15.87
CA GLY A 190 6.72 -4.98 17.03
C GLY A 190 7.71 -6.03 16.57
N HIS A 191 8.92 -6.04 17.13
CA HIS A 191 10.04 -6.82 16.66
C HIS A 191 10.53 -7.77 17.76
N ILE A 192 10.60 -9.06 17.45
CA ILE A 192 11.27 -10.06 18.27
C ILE A 192 12.39 -10.68 17.45
N VAL A 193 13.58 -10.64 18.02
CA VAL A 193 14.78 -11.24 17.43
C VAL A 193 15.04 -12.59 18.09
N PHE A 194 15.11 -13.62 17.26
CA PHE A 194 15.43 -14.98 17.67
C PHE A 194 16.80 -15.41 17.14
N ARG A 195 17.37 -16.40 17.81
CA ARG A 195 18.44 -17.25 17.27
C ARG A 195 17.93 -18.65 17.04
N TYR A 196 18.07 -19.13 15.83
CA TYR A 196 17.74 -20.51 15.45
C TYR A 196 18.82 -21.06 14.53
N ARG A 197 19.38 -22.23 14.87
CA ARG A 197 20.51 -22.84 14.11
C ARG A 197 21.70 -21.89 13.92
N GLY A 198 21.98 -21.05 14.91
CA GLY A 198 23.06 -20.06 14.86
C GLY A 198 22.78 -18.84 13.96
N ARG A 199 21.59 -18.75 13.33
CA ARG A 199 21.18 -17.64 12.48
C ARG A 199 20.18 -16.74 13.18
N LEU A 200 20.14 -15.48 12.76
CA LEU A 200 19.17 -14.51 13.26
C LEU A 200 17.85 -14.66 12.48
N VAL A 201 16.75 -14.67 13.21
CA VAL A 201 15.39 -14.70 12.68
C VAL A 201 14.62 -13.56 13.32
N SER A 202 14.02 -12.69 12.52
CA SER A 202 13.14 -11.64 13.01
C SER A 202 11.67 -12.00 12.80
N LEU A 203 10.90 -11.87 13.85
CA LEU A 203 9.45 -11.78 13.81
C LEU A 203 9.07 -10.31 13.89
N LEU A 204 8.41 -9.81 12.85
CA LEU A 204 8.00 -8.41 12.72
C LEU A 204 6.48 -8.36 12.59
N VAL A 205 5.83 -7.61 13.45
CA VAL A 205 4.37 -7.45 13.47
C VAL A 205 4.02 -5.99 13.29
N THR A 206 3.11 -5.71 12.38
CA THR A 206 2.60 -4.35 12.11
C THR A 206 1.11 -4.38 11.83
N SER A 207 0.45 -3.23 11.88
CA SER A 207 -0.98 -3.11 11.55
C SER A 207 -1.24 -3.54 10.11
N LEU A 208 -2.29 -4.33 9.90
CA LEU A 208 -2.73 -4.79 8.58
C LEU A 208 -3.40 -3.64 7.84
N THR A 209 -2.86 -3.30 6.68
CA THR A 209 -3.45 -2.34 5.75
C THR A 209 -3.95 -3.00 4.47
N GLU A 210 -3.61 -4.29 4.29
CA GLU A 210 -3.89 -5.05 3.08
C GLU A 210 -4.43 -6.44 3.46
N SER A 211 -5.27 -7.02 2.62
CA SER A 211 -5.80 -8.37 2.84
C SER A 211 -4.73 -9.42 2.53
N VAL A 212 -4.24 -10.13 3.53
CA VAL A 212 -3.24 -11.20 3.40
C VAL A 212 -3.84 -12.49 3.98
N GLY A 213 -3.46 -13.64 3.42
CA GLY A 213 -3.88 -14.94 3.93
C GLY A 213 -3.41 -15.18 5.36
N THR A 214 -4.15 -15.99 6.09
CA THR A 214 -3.80 -16.38 7.48
C THR A 214 -2.74 -17.48 7.53
N SER A 215 -2.55 -18.19 6.43
CA SER A 215 -1.50 -19.22 6.31
C SER A 215 -0.15 -18.57 5.97
N PRO A 216 0.95 -19.00 6.61
CA PRO A 216 2.29 -18.54 6.25
C PRO A 216 2.66 -18.88 4.81
N GLU A 217 2.98 -17.84 4.02
CA GLU A 217 3.37 -17.94 2.62
C GLU A 217 4.71 -17.24 2.36
N MET A 218 5.53 -17.85 1.51
CA MET A 218 6.78 -17.24 1.06
C MET A 218 6.48 -16.04 0.17
N LEU A 219 7.20 -14.96 0.41
CA LEU A 219 7.28 -13.81 -0.48
C LEU A 219 8.58 -13.85 -1.29
N PRO A 220 8.66 -13.11 -2.41
CA PRO A 220 9.92 -12.95 -3.12
C PRO A 220 11.03 -12.49 -2.17
N ALA A 221 12.18 -13.16 -2.23
CA ALA A 221 13.34 -12.81 -1.42
C ALA A 221 13.79 -11.37 -1.68
N ASP A 222 14.32 -10.72 -0.65
CA ASP A 222 14.94 -9.39 -0.76
C ASP A 222 16.40 -9.46 -0.32
N GLY A 223 17.28 -9.32 -1.28
CA GLY A 223 18.72 -9.52 -1.04
C GLY A 223 19.05 -10.96 -0.63
N SER A 224 19.66 -11.12 0.55
CA SER A 224 20.04 -12.42 1.12
C SER A 224 19.02 -13.00 2.10
N PHE A 225 17.87 -12.35 2.27
CA PHE A 225 16.86 -12.77 3.24
C PHE A 225 15.66 -13.43 2.59
N ASN A 226 15.23 -14.53 3.18
CA ASN A 226 13.95 -15.16 2.92
C ASN A 226 12.87 -14.53 3.80
N ILE A 227 11.70 -14.27 3.23
CA ILE A 227 10.60 -13.57 3.87
C ILE A 227 9.35 -14.43 3.78
N VAL A 228 8.72 -14.68 4.92
CA VAL A 228 7.40 -15.29 5.00
C VAL A 228 6.42 -14.27 5.56
N SER A 229 5.20 -14.20 5.01
CA SER A 229 4.15 -13.35 5.54
C SER A 229 2.86 -14.12 5.79
N PHE A 230 2.09 -13.65 6.76
CA PHE A 230 0.72 -14.10 7.05
C PHE A 230 0.00 -13.04 7.89
N SER A 231 -1.32 -13.12 7.96
CA SER A 231 -2.10 -12.25 8.82
C SER A 231 -2.58 -12.97 10.09
N VAL A 232 -2.67 -12.23 11.18
CA VAL A 232 -3.30 -12.65 12.42
C VAL A 232 -4.23 -11.55 12.89
N GLY A 233 -5.53 -11.77 12.80
CA GLY A 233 -6.53 -10.74 13.08
C GLY A 233 -6.29 -9.48 12.23
N ARG A 234 -6.02 -8.36 12.90
CA ARG A 234 -5.75 -7.06 12.28
C ARG A 234 -4.26 -6.77 12.05
N HIS A 235 -3.42 -7.78 12.15
CA HIS A 235 -1.98 -7.60 12.08
C HIS A 235 -1.37 -8.39 10.94
N LEU A 236 -0.39 -7.79 10.30
CA LEU A 236 0.47 -8.41 9.30
C LEU A 236 1.77 -8.83 9.99
N VAL A 237 2.12 -10.07 9.78
CA VAL A 237 3.29 -10.72 10.37
C VAL A 237 4.28 -11.04 9.27
N PHE A 238 5.55 -10.72 9.52
CA PHE A 238 6.68 -11.14 8.70
C PHE A 238 7.65 -11.96 9.54
N VAL A 239 8.17 -13.04 8.95
CA VAL A 239 9.32 -13.76 9.46
C VAL A 239 10.44 -13.60 8.43
N VAL A 240 11.54 -13.03 8.86
CA VAL A 240 12.69 -12.67 8.01
C VAL A 240 13.94 -13.35 8.54
N SER A 241 14.69 -14.04 7.68
CA SER A 241 15.94 -14.69 8.04
C SER A 241 16.82 -14.98 6.82
N ASP A 242 18.08 -15.32 7.05
CA ASP A 242 19.01 -15.87 6.07
C ASP A 242 19.07 -17.42 6.10
N LEU A 243 18.12 -18.06 6.77
CA LEU A 243 17.90 -19.51 6.70
C LEU A 243 17.40 -19.92 5.31
N SER A 244 17.37 -21.22 5.02
CA SER A 244 16.71 -21.70 3.79
C SER A 244 15.21 -21.32 3.77
N GLU A 245 14.63 -21.25 2.57
CA GLU A 245 13.18 -21.01 2.42
C GLU A 245 12.34 -21.99 3.25
N ARG A 246 12.71 -23.27 3.22
CA ARG A 246 12.05 -24.33 3.97
C ARG A 246 12.10 -24.07 5.48
N ASP A 247 13.27 -23.72 6.01
CA ASP A 247 13.46 -23.51 7.45
C ASP A 247 12.77 -22.22 7.90
N THR A 248 12.84 -21.14 7.11
CA THR A 248 12.13 -19.88 7.38
C THR A 248 10.63 -20.13 7.43
N LEU A 249 10.09 -20.89 6.47
CA LEU A 249 8.67 -21.26 6.45
C LEU A 249 8.28 -22.15 7.64
N GLN A 250 9.13 -23.07 8.05
CA GLN A 250 8.91 -23.92 9.23
C GLN A 250 8.83 -23.08 10.51
N VAL A 251 9.74 -22.13 10.71
CA VAL A 251 9.70 -21.20 11.85
C VAL A 251 8.42 -20.36 11.81
N ALA A 252 8.03 -19.83 10.65
CA ALA A 252 6.82 -19.05 10.50
C ALA A 252 5.55 -19.87 10.87
N ARG A 253 5.48 -21.12 10.43
CA ARG A 253 4.37 -22.04 10.79
C ARG A 253 4.32 -22.33 12.27
N ALA A 254 5.47 -22.52 12.91
CA ALA A 254 5.54 -22.75 14.36
C ALA A 254 5.11 -21.52 15.17
N LEU A 255 5.29 -20.31 14.63
CA LEU A 255 4.87 -19.05 15.26
C LEU A 255 3.40 -18.71 15.00
N ALA A 256 2.79 -19.20 13.94
CA ALA A 256 1.45 -18.79 13.51
C ALA A 256 0.37 -19.09 14.57
N GLU A 257 0.35 -20.30 15.14
CA GLU A 257 -0.63 -20.70 16.13
C GLU A 257 -0.45 -19.95 17.48
N PRO A 258 0.75 -19.84 18.08
CA PRO A 258 0.97 -19.03 19.27
C PRO A 258 0.54 -17.58 19.09
N LEU A 259 0.81 -16.97 17.91
CA LEU A 259 0.40 -15.60 17.61
C LEU A 259 -1.11 -15.47 17.48
N SER A 260 -1.79 -16.41 16.81
CA SER A 260 -3.25 -16.37 16.63
C SER A 260 -3.99 -16.42 17.96
N ARG A 261 -3.44 -17.12 18.95
CA ARG A 261 -4.03 -17.20 20.30
C ARG A 261 -3.80 -15.94 21.15
N ARG A 262 -2.78 -15.14 20.84
CA ARG A 262 -2.34 -14.01 21.69
C ARG A 262 -2.68 -12.64 21.12
N LEU A 263 -2.74 -12.48 19.79
CA LEU A 263 -3.05 -11.19 19.19
C LEU A 263 -4.56 -10.92 19.20
N PRO A 264 -5.02 -9.77 19.73
CA PRO A 264 -6.44 -9.46 19.83
C PRO A 264 -7.06 -9.30 18.44
N GLY A 265 -8.25 -9.86 18.28
CA GLY A 265 -9.01 -9.80 17.02
C GLY A 265 -8.67 -10.89 16.03
N ALA A 266 -8.08 -12.00 16.49
CA ALA A 266 -7.98 -13.23 15.74
C ALA A 266 -9.32 -13.99 15.72
#